data_6ccdfb7d084964d2749e2c62592cadb3
#
_entry.id   6ccdfb7d084964d2749e2c62592cadb3
#
_cell.length_a   1.000
_cell.length_b   1.000
_cell.length_c   1.000
_cell.angle_alpha   90.00
_cell.angle_beta   90.00
_cell.angle_gamma   90.00
#
_symmetry.space_group_name_H-M   'P 1'
#
loop_
_entity.id
_entity.type
_entity.pdbx_description
1 polymer ?
#
loop_
_entity_poly.entity_id
_entity_poly.type
_entity_poly.pdbx_seq_one_letter_code
_entity_poly.pdbx_strand_id
1 'polypeptide(L)'
;PTASPNPHPNQGLGKTIQTIALIAYLIETKRVAGPFMVIVPLAVLSNWQLECRKWIPDATTVTYKGSPDARKAIWESEMGEGAAPCRFNVLLTTYELIMKDKIRLKKFKYRYIIIDEGHRMKNAASKLSATLLQYESQHRVLLTGTPLQNSLTELWALLNFLLPKIFSSSDTFEQWFSAPLASAGPSSGTVEDLSMTEEESLLVINRLHQVLRPFLLRRLKSDVEAQLPGKAEYVVKCELSNMQKVLYRQIQEQGLCTVGENNQLKVSGLNNVEMQLRKVCN
;
A
#
# COMPACT_ATOMS: atom_id res chain seq x y z
N PRO A 1 11.49 -5.72 -22.06
CA PRO A 1 10.68 -6.12 -20.93
C PRO A 1 11.54 -6.12 -19.70
N THR A 2 11.64 -4.96 -19.09
CA THR A 2 12.31 -4.80 -17.80
C THR A 2 11.30 -5.16 -16.72
N ALA A 3 11.16 -6.44 -16.43
CA ALA A 3 10.68 -6.84 -15.13
C ALA A 3 11.77 -6.40 -14.15
N SER A 4 11.53 -5.33 -13.42
CA SER A 4 12.30 -4.98 -12.25
C SER A 4 11.81 -5.83 -11.07
N PRO A 5 12.48 -6.91 -10.70
CA PRO A 5 12.32 -7.50 -9.40
C PRO A 5 13.35 -6.84 -8.49
N ASN A 6 13.30 -5.53 -8.35
CA ASN A 6 14.01 -4.92 -7.25
C ASN A 6 13.19 -5.20 -6.00
N PRO A 7 13.62 -6.10 -5.11
CA PRO A 7 13.15 -6.04 -3.75
C PRO A 7 13.56 -4.65 -3.27
N HIS A 8 12.55 -3.82 -2.98
CA HIS A 8 12.79 -2.47 -2.50
C HIS A 8 13.87 -2.49 -1.40
N PRO A 9 14.86 -1.59 -1.43
CA PRO A 9 16.01 -1.63 -0.52
C PRO A 9 15.63 -1.58 0.97
N ASN A 10 14.38 -1.31 1.27
CA ASN A 10 13.84 -1.22 2.63
C ASN A 10 12.93 -2.41 3.01
N GLN A 11 12.88 -3.49 2.24
CA GLN A 11 12.16 -4.72 2.61
C GLN A 11 13.04 -5.61 3.51
N GLY A 12 12.40 -6.29 4.47
CA GLY A 12 13.07 -7.24 5.36
C GLY A 12 13.53 -6.67 6.72
N LEU A 13 13.26 -5.41 7.04
CA LEU A 13 13.60 -4.79 8.34
C LEU A 13 12.60 -5.10 9.48
N GLY A 14 11.83 -6.17 9.37
CA GLY A 14 10.97 -6.65 10.46
C GLY A 14 9.70 -5.83 10.72
N LYS A 15 9.17 -5.09 9.75
CA LYS A 15 7.94 -4.28 9.91
C LYS A 15 6.76 -5.08 10.48
N THR A 16 6.54 -6.30 9.99
CA THR A 16 5.48 -7.20 10.45
C THR A 16 5.64 -7.54 11.93
N ILE A 17 6.83 -7.96 12.34
CA ILE A 17 7.13 -8.34 13.73
C ILE A 17 7.00 -7.13 14.66
N GLN A 18 7.51 -5.97 14.29
CA GLN A 18 7.37 -4.72 15.06
C GLN A 18 5.90 -4.34 15.25
N THR A 19 5.08 -4.52 14.22
CA THR A 19 3.65 -4.22 14.31
C THR A 19 2.92 -5.20 15.22
N ILE A 20 3.23 -6.48 15.13
CA ILE A 20 2.67 -7.51 16.01
C ILE A 20 3.11 -7.27 17.45
N ALA A 21 4.37 -6.91 17.69
CA ALA A 21 4.87 -6.53 19.01
C ALA A 21 4.14 -5.29 19.59
N LEU A 22 3.81 -4.31 18.74
CA LEU A 22 2.96 -3.18 19.16
C LEU A 22 1.57 -3.66 19.59
N ILE A 23 0.93 -4.55 18.83
CA ILE A 23 -0.38 -5.12 19.16
C ILE A 23 -0.29 -5.92 20.48
N ALA A 24 0.74 -6.76 20.64
CA ALA A 24 0.98 -7.50 21.87
C ALA A 24 1.11 -6.56 23.08
N TYR A 25 1.94 -5.53 22.97
CA TYR A 25 2.11 -4.52 24.01
C TYR A 25 0.80 -3.82 24.36
N LEU A 26 -0.02 -3.47 23.39
CA LEU A 26 -1.31 -2.83 23.62
C LEU A 26 -2.29 -3.77 24.35
N ILE A 27 -2.33 -5.04 23.99
CA ILE A 27 -3.20 -6.04 24.62
C ILE A 27 -2.72 -6.34 26.04
N GLU A 28 -1.47 -6.67 26.22
CA GLU A 28 -0.92 -7.16 27.49
C GLU A 28 -0.72 -6.04 28.51
N THR A 29 -0.05 -4.96 28.09
CA THR A 29 0.37 -3.88 29.00
C THR A 29 -0.68 -2.79 29.13
N LYS A 30 -1.28 -2.37 28.01
CA LYS A 30 -2.28 -1.29 28.01
C LYS A 30 -3.71 -1.79 28.19
N ARG A 31 -3.93 -3.12 28.22
CA ARG A 31 -5.25 -3.75 28.35
C ARG A 31 -6.25 -3.31 27.28
N VAL A 32 -5.75 -3.02 26.09
CA VAL A 32 -6.56 -2.63 24.93
C VAL A 32 -6.85 -3.90 24.10
N ALA A 33 -8.00 -4.51 24.31
CA ALA A 33 -8.39 -5.75 23.64
C ALA A 33 -8.63 -5.64 22.12
N GLY A 34 -8.64 -4.44 21.56
CA GLY A 34 -8.93 -4.20 20.13
C GLY A 34 -10.34 -3.68 19.91
N PRO A 35 -10.96 -3.88 18.72
CA PRO A 35 -10.40 -4.61 17.58
C PRO A 35 -9.31 -3.83 16.82
N PHE A 36 -8.31 -4.56 16.34
CA PHE A 36 -7.25 -4.06 15.47
C PHE A 36 -7.50 -4.54 14.05
N MET A 37 -7.60 -3.63 13.06
CA MET A 37 -7.69 -4.01 11.63
C MET A 37 -6.31 -3.91 11.00
N VAL A 38 -5.85 -4.99 10.39
CA VAL A 38 -4.59 -5.04 9.62
C VAL A 38 -4.91 -5.34 8.17
N ILE A 39 -4.62 -4.37 7.30
CA ILE A 39 -4.90 -4.41 5.87
C ILE A 39 -3.60 -4.68 5.14
N VAL A 40 -3.54 -5.79 4.42
CA VAL A 40 -2.33 -6.27 3.77
C VAL A 40 -2.57 -6.66 2.31
N PRO A 41 -1.54 -6.68 1.46
CA PRO A 41 -1.63 -7.30 0.14
C PRO A 41 -1.97 -8.80 0.26
N LEU A 42 -2.77 -9.31 -0.68
CA LEU A 42 -3.19 -10.72 -0.68
C LEU A 42 -2.01 -11.70 -0.61
N ALA A 43 -0.92 -11.38 -1.30
CA ALA A 43 0.28 -12.22 -1.36
C ALA A 43 0.94 -12.46 0.01
N VAL A 44 0.85 -11.50 0.94
CA VAL A 44 1.50 -11.59 2.26
C VAL A 44 0.53 -11.92 3.39
N LEU A 45 -0.78 -12.03 3.10
CA LEU A 45 -1.82 -12.27 4.10
C LEU A 45 -1.58 -13.56 4.90
N SER A 46 -1.18 -14.64 4.23
CA SER A 46 -0.90 -15.92 4.89
C SER A 46 0.31 -15.83 5.82
N ASN A 47 1.33 -15.07 5.44
CA ASN A 47 2.49 -14.83 6.30
C ASN A 47 2.10 -14.04 7.55
N TRP A 48 1.31 -12.99 7.41
CA TRP A 48 0.79 -12.24 8.56
C TRP A 48 -0.02 -13.12 9.51
N GLN A 49 -0.82 -14.02 8.98
CA GLN A 49 -1.58 -14.99 9.78
C GLN A 49 -0.67 -15.92 10.59
N LEU A 50 0.40 -16.43 9.96
CA LEU A 50 1.38 -17.30 10.64
C LEU A 50 2.14 -16.52 11.73
N GLU A 51 2.59 -15.32 11.44
CA GLU A 51 3.29 -14.47 12.41
C GLU A 51 2.40 -14.08 13.59
N CYS A 52 1.12 -13.75 13.37
CA CYS A 52 0.18 -13.51 14.48
C CYS A 52 0.03 -14.73 15.37
N ARG A 53 -0.17 -15.92 14.80
CA ARG A 53 -0.26 -17.17 15.58
C ARG A 53 1.00 -17.47 16.40
N LYS A 54 2.16 -17.10 15.86
CA LYS A 54 3.45 -17.34 16.50
C LYS A 54 3.69 -16.38 17.68
N TRP A 55 3.39 -15.09 17.50
CA TRP A 55 3.81 -14.05 18.43
C TRP A 55 2.72 -13.56 19.38
N ILE A 56 1.45 -13.76 19.02
CA ILE A 56 0.29 -13.39 19.85
C ILE A 56 -0.75 -14.54 19.86
N PRO A 57 -0.38 -15.74 20.31
CA PRO A 57 -1.26 -16.92 20.28
C PRO A 57 -2.55 -16.73 21.07
N ASP A 58 -2.51 -15.96 22.14
CA ASP A 58 -3.68 -15.71 23.01
C ASP A 58 -4.65 -14.67 22.41
N ALA A 59 -4.25 -13.96 21.36
CA ALA A 59 -5.13 -13.00 20.70
C ALA A 59 -5.99 -13.69 19.62
N THR A 60 -7.30 -13.54 19.72
CA THR A 60 -8.23 -14.04 18.71
C THR A 60 -8.03 -13.29 17.40
N THR A 61 -7.41 -13.97 16.42
CA THR A 61 -7.10 -13.40 15.10
C THR A 61 -8.03 -13.99 14.04
N VAL A 62 -8.86 -13.15 13.42
CA VAL A 62 -9.75 -13.51 12.31
C VAL A 62 -9.10 -13.13 10.99
N THR A 63 -9.05 -14.06 10.05
CA THR A 63 -8.55 -13.82 8.69
C THR A 63 -9.72 -13.73 7.71
N TYR A 64 -10.12 -12.50 7.38
CA TYR A 64 -11.25 -12.22 6.50
C TYR A 64 -10.83 -12.29 5.03
N LYS A 65 -11.11 -13.44 4.37
CA LYS A 65 -10.76 -13.71 2.97
C LYS A 65 -11.70 -14.72 2.31
N GLY A 66 -11.59 -14.88 1.00
CA GLY A 66 -12.27 -15.95 0.24
C GLY A 66 -13.49 -15.49 -0.56
N SER A 67 -14.29 -16.47 -1.01
CA SER A 67 -15.52 -16.25 -1.76
C SER A 67 -16.57 -15.51 -0.92
N PRO A 68 -17.62 -14.95 -1.53
CA PRO A 68 -18.71 -14.32 -0.77
C PRO A 68 -19.31 -15.23 0.32
N ASP A 69 -19.48 -16.51 0.01
CA ASP A 69 -20.04 -17.48 0.96
C ASP A 69 -19.08 -17.78 2.10
N ALA A 70 -17.78 -17.95 1.79
CA ALA A 70 -16.76 -18.13 2.84
C ALA A 70 -16.70 -16.91 3.76
N ARG A 71 -16.78 -15.69 3.21
CA ARG A 71 -16.78 -14.47 4.03
C ARG A 71 -18.05 -14.32 4.85
N LYS A 72 -19.20 -14.80 4.33
CA LYS A 72 -20.44 -14.85 5.09
C LYS A 72 -20.32 -15.81 6.28
N ALA A 73 -19.75 -16.99 6.07
CA ALA A 73 -19.50 -17.95 7.15
C ALA A 73 -18.57 -17.38 8.23
N ILE A 74 -17.43 -16.74 7.84
CA ILE A 74 -16.53 -16.06 8.79
C ILE A 74 -17.26 -14.98 9.58
N TRP A 75 -18.11 -14.19 8.91
CA TRP A 75 -18.90 -13.16 9.56
C TRP A 75 -19.80 -13.73 10.65
N GLU A 76 -20.54 -14.78 10.35
CA GLU A 76 -21.52 -15.40 11.25
C GLU A 76 -20.84 -16.14 12.40
N SER A 77 -19.76 -16.89 12.13
CA SER A 77 -19.10 -17.73 13.14
C SER A 77 -18.11 -16.97 14.02
N GLU A 78 -17.28 -16.11 13.42
CA GLU A 78 -16.10 -15.53 14.09
C GLU A 78 -16.26 -14.05 14.45
N MET A 79 -16.98 -13.27 13.64
CA MET A 79 -17.02 -11.81 13.81
C MET A 79 -18.27 -11.33 14.56
N GLY A 80 -19.43 -11.93 14.30
CA GLY A 80 -20.71 -11.48 14.84
C GLY A 80 -21.23 -10.18 14.21
N GLU A 81 -22.33 -9.62 14.75
CA GLU A 81 -23.02 -8.49 14.13
C GLU A 81 -22.43 -7.10 14.42
N GLY A 82 -21.22 -7.01 14.92
CA GLY A 82 -20.58 -5.72 15.25
C GLY A 82 -20.95 -5.18 16.63
N ALA A 83 -21.63 -5.99 17.47
CA ALA A 83 -21.93 -5.63 18.85
C ALA A 83 -20.66 -5.66 19.71
N ALA A 84 -20.55 -4.75 20.67
CA ALA A 84 -19.53 -4.81 21.70
C ALA A 84 -19.95 -5.80 22.81
N PRO A 85 -18.99 -6.62 23.34
CA PRO A 85 -17.59 -6.71 22.96
C PRO A 85 -17.36 -7.50 21.66
N CYS A 86 -16.39 -7.08 20.85
CA CYS A 86 -16.00 -7.82 19.64
C CYS A 86 -15.50 -9.23 20.01
N ARG A 87 -15.84 -10.22 19.16
CA ARG A 87 -15.39 -11.61 19.35
C ARG A 87 -13.94 -11.85 18.96
N PHE A 88 -13.27 -10.86 18.40
CA PHE A 88 -11.89 -10.94 17.93
C PHE A 88 -11.08 -9.74 18.39
N ASN A 89 -9.76 -9.95 18.52
CA ASN A 89 -8.80 -8.90 18.80
C ASN A 89 -8.21 -8.32 17.51
N VAL A 90 -7.85 -9.17 16.56
CA VAL A 90 -7.18 -8.79 15.31
C VAL A 90 -7.96 -9.27 14.09
N LEU A 91 -8.22 -8.36 13.15
CA LEU A 91 -8.81 -8.65 11.86
C LEU A 91 -7.75 -8.48 10.77
N LEU A 92 -7.35 -9.58 10.13
CA LEU A 92 -6.49 -9.57 8.95
C LEU A 92 -7.35 -9.57 7.70
N THR A 93 -7.16 -8.61 6.80
CA THR A 93 -7.92 -8.51 5.56
C THR A 93 -7.11 -7.86 4.43
N THR A 94 -7.72 -7.75 3.25
CA THR A 94 -7.07 -7.18 2.06
C THR A 94 -7.73 -5.88 1.62
N TYR A 95 -6.99 -5.09 0.82
CA TYR A 95 -7.48 -3.84 0.23
C TYR A 95 -8.79 -3.98 -0.55
N GLU A 96 -8.96 -5.09 -1.27
CA GLU A 96 -10.17 -5.31 -2.05
C GLU A 96 -11.38 -5.57 -1.17
N LEU A 97 -11.20 -6.32 -0.08
CA LEU A 97 -12.30 -6.71 0.79
C LEU A 97 -12.82 -5.56 1.64
N ILE A 98 -11.95 -4.64 2.06
CA ILE A 98 -12.39 -3.42 2.75
C ILE A 98 -13.25 -2.53 1.85
N MET A 99 -13.06 -2.57 0.53
CA MET A 99 -13.91 -1.85 -0.42
C MET A 99 -15.22 -2.60 -0.72
N LYS A 100 -15.13 -3.95 -0.92
CA LYS A 100 -16.29 -4.78 -1.27
C LYS A 100 -17.28 -4.92 -0.10
N ASP A 101 -16.79 -5.21 1.08
CA ASP A 101 -17.61 -5.50 2.26
C ASP A 101 -17.63 -4.34 3.28
N LYS A 102 -17.44 -3.12 2.80
CA LYS A 102 -17.40 -1.89 3.58
C LYS A 102 -18.55 -1.77 4.57
N ILE A 103 -19.80 -2.05 4.16
CA ILE A 103 -21.00 -1.91 4.99
C ILE A 103 -20.93 -2.79 6.25
N ARG A 104 -20.38 -4.00 6.11
CA ARG A 104 -20.21 -4.93 7.23
C ARG A 104 -19.06 -4.50 8.12
N LEU A 105 -17.88 -4.29 7.53
CA LEU A 105 -16.65 -4.01 8.27
C LEU A 105 -16.70 -2.65 9.00
N LYS A 106 -17.49 -1.68 8.52
CA LYS A 106 -17.71 -0.38 9.20
C LYS A 106 -18.50 -0.48 10.50
N LYS A 107 -19.17 -1.59 10.78
CA LYS A 107 -19.92 -1.74 12.01
C LYS A 107 -19.04 -1.79 13.26
N PHE A 108 -17.74 -2.10 13.09
CA PHE A 108 -16.77 -2.15 14.17
C PHE A 108 -16.08 -0.80 14.36
N LYS A 109 -15.87 -0.41 15.62
CA LYS A 109 -15.07 0.76 16.01
C LYS A 109 -13.65 0.28 16.32
N TYR A 110 -12.75 0.48 15.37
CA TYR A 110 -11.37 -0.01 15.49
C TYR A 110 -10.54 0.84 16.44
N ARG A 111 -9.73 0.21 17.27
CA ARG A 111 -8.71 0.89 18.06
C ARG A 111 -7.57 1.36 17.17
N TYR A 112 -7.11 0.47 16.29
CA TYR A 112 -6.09 0.77 15.30
C TYR A 112 -6.50 0.25 13.92
N ILE A 113 -6.21 1.02 12.89
CA ILE A 113 -6.17 0.56 11.51
C ILE A 113 -4.72 0.61 11.06
N ILE A 114 -4.18 -0.54 10.69
CA ILE A 114 -2.79 -0.74 10.28
C ILE A 114 -2.79 -1.13 8.81
N ILE A 115 -2.04 -0.42 7.99
CA ILE A 115 -1.97 -0.65 6.55
C ILE A 115 -0.55 -1.04 6.17
N ASP A 116 -0.37 -2.23 5.64
CA ASP A 116 0.90 -2.68 5.07
C ASP A 116 1.00 -2.31 3.59
N GLU A 117 2.21 -1.97 3.14
CA GLU A 117 2.49 -1.44 1.80
C GLU A 117 1.65 -0.20 1.45
N GLY A 118 1.66 0.78 2.35
CA GLY A 118 0.87 2.01 2.29
C GLY A 118 1.10 2.90 1.07
N HIS A 119 2.12 2.62 0.25
CA HIS A 119 2.32 3.31 -1.03
C HIS A 119 1.12 3.21 -1.97
N ARG A 120 0.21 2.25 -1.76
CA ARG A 120 -1.06 2.15 -2.50
C ARG A 120 -2.02 3.30 -2.22
N MET A 121 -1.79 4.05 -1.17
CA MET A 121 -2.62 5.20 -0.77
C MET A 121 -2.09 6.56 -1.23
N LYS A 122 -1.05 6.58 -2.05
CA LYS A 122 -0.43 7.81 -2.56
C LYS A 122 -1.40 8.75 -3.28
N ASN A 123 -2.47 8.24 -3.86
CA ASN A 123 -3.51 9.06 -4.47
C ASN A 123 -4.68 9.27 -3.49
N ALA A 124 -4.78 10.49 -2.95
CA ALA A 124 -5.85 10.89 -2.03
C ALA A 124 -7.25 10.80 -2.65
N ALA A 125 -7.37 11.11 -3.95
CA ALA A 125 -8.63 11.02 -4.69
C ALA A 125 -9.04 9.59 -5.03
N SER A 126 -8.23 8.59 -4.68
CA SER A 126 -8.55 7.19 -4.99
C SER A 126 -9.77 6.70 -4.19
N LYS A 127 -10.54 5.81 -4.81
CA LYS A 127 -11.67 5.14 -4.15
C LYS A 127 -11.24 4.42 -2.85
N LEU A 128 -10.00 3.94 -2.81
CA LEU A 128 -9.42 3.29 -1.64
C LEU A 128 -9.27 4.28 -0.49
N SER A 129 -8.62 5.43 -0.70
CA SER A 129 -8.42 6.47 0.30
C SER A 129 -9.75 6.98 0.86
N ALA A 130 -10.70 7.30 -0.03
CA ALA A 130 -12.04 7.71 0.35
C ALA A 130 -12.81 6.64 1.16
N THR A 131 -12.59 5.36 0.86
CA THR A 131 -13.21 4.27 1.62
C THR A 131 -12.59 4.11 3.00
N LEU A 132 -11.26 4.18 3.11
CA LEU A 132 -10.54 4.03 4.37
C LEU A 132 -10.83 5.16 5.36
N LEU A 133 -11.03 6.39 4.88
CA LEU A 133 -11.42 7.52 5.72
C LEU A 133 -12.80 7.34 6.38
N GLN A 134 -13.65 6.49 5.81
CA GLN A 134 -14.98 6.22 6.35
C GLN A 134 -15.02 5.18 7.48
N TYR A 135 -13.90 4.48 7.72
CA TYR A 135 -13.77 3.58 8.87
C TYR A 135 -13.46 4.36 10.14
N GLU A 136 -14.24 4.10 11.18
CA GLU A 136 -13.99 4.71 12.49
C GLU A 136 -12.81 4.02 13.17
N SER A 137 -11.78 4.82 13.51
CA SER A 137 -10.61 4.33 14.24
C SER A 137 -10.05 5.43 15.15
N GLN A 138 -9.48 5.00 16.28
CA GLN A 138 -8.81 5.92 17.18
C GLN A 138 -7.41 6.28 16.71
N HIS A 139 -6.69 5.29 16.18
CA HIS A 139 -5.33 5.43 15.69
C HIS A 139 -5.15 4.78 14.32
N ARG A 140 -4.20 5.27 13.56
CA ARG A 140 -3.84 4.75 12.25
C ARG A 140 -2.34 4.60 12.13
N VAL A 141 -1.89 3.48 11.55
CA VAL A 141 -0.48 3.17 11.32
C VAL A 141 -0.31 2.76 9.86
N LEU A 142 0.74 3.25 9.24
CA LEU A 142 1.06 2.96 7.86
C LEU A 142 2.46 2.37 7.77
N LEU A 143 2.59 1.20 7.17
CA LEU A 143 3.85 0.53 6.92
C LEU A 143 4.18 0.66 5.43
N THR A 144 5.39 1.07 5.11
CA THR A 144 5.85 1.15 3.72
C THR A 144 7.33 0.84 3.61
N GLY A 145 7.71 0.17 2.53
CA GLY A 145 9.11 -0.06 2.17
C GLY A 145 9.64 0.98 1.18
N THR A 146 8.75 1.78 0.58
CA THR A 146 9.17 2.83 -0.36
C THR A 146 9.40 4.15 0.36
N PRO A 147 10.45 4.89 0.00
CA PRO A 147 10.66 6.23 0.53
C PRO A 147 9.50 7.16 0.15
N LEU A 148 9.18 8.10 1.03
CA LEU A 148 8.19 9.17 0.82
C LEU A 148 8.80 10.29 -0.03
N GLN A 149 9.33 9.97 -1.24
CA GLN A 149 10.22 10.88 -1.95
C GLN A 149 9.66 11.48 -3.25
N ASN A 150 8.46 11.05 -3.70
CA ASN A 150 8.08 11.34 -5.08
C ASN A 150 7.28 12.63 -5.29
N SER A 151 6.46 13.05 -4.34
CA SER A 151 5.76 14.33 -4.42
C SER A 151 5.16 14.78 -3.08
N LEU A 152 4.98 16.09 -2.91
CA LEU A 152 4.29 16.67 -1.74
C LEU A 152 2.83 16.20 -1.67
N THR A 153 2.18 16.06 -2.81
CA THR A 153 0.79 15.59 -2.92
C THR A 153 0.63 14.14 -2.42
N GLU A 154 1.56 13.25 -2.79
CA GLU A 154 1.54 11.87 -2.29
C GLU A 154 1.73 11.81 -0.77
N LEU A 155 2.65 12.62 -0.26
CA LEU A 155 2.91 12.70 1.17
C LEU A 155 1.69 13.27 1.91
N TRP A 156 1.07 14.32 1.39
CA TRP A 156 -0.16 14.86 1.96
C TRP A 156 -1.26 13.80 2.04
N ALA A 157 -1.44 12.99 0.98
CA ALA A 157 -2.43 11.91 0.97
C ALA A 157 -2.23 10.93 2.13
N LEU A 158 -0.98 10.56 2.43
CA LEU A 158 -0.65 9.67 3.53
C LEU A 158 -0.87 10.35 4.90
N LEU A 159 -0.48 11.60 5.04
CA LEU A 159 -0.67 12.38 6.27
C LEU A 159 -2.14 12.68 6.54
N ASN A 160 -2.92 13.01 5.52
CA ASN A 160 -4.36 13.18 5.64
C ASN A 160 -5.04 11.89 6.13
N PHE A 161 -4.59 10.73 5.64
CA PHE A 161 -5.09 9.46 6.16
C PHE A 161 -4.70 9.24 7.62
N LEU A 162 -3.44 9.46 8.01
CA LEU A 162 -2.95 9.22 9.37
C LEU A 162 -3.53 10.20 10.37
N LEU A 163 -3.59 11.48 10.03
CA LEU A 163 -3.94 12.61 10.90
C LEU A 163 -4.95 13.55 10.22
N PRO A 164 -6.17 13.08 9.91
CA PRO A 164 -7.13 13.86 9.12
C PRO A 164 -7.57 15.16 9.77
N LYS A 165 -7.45 15.28 11.11
CA LYS A 165 -7.76 16.50 11.84
C LYS A 165 -6.70 17.60 11.67
N ILE A 166 -5.45 17.21 11.38
CA ILE A 166 -4.32 18.14 11.24
C ILE A 166 -4.13 18.51 9.75
N PHE A 167 -4.18 17.51 8.88
CA PHE A 167 -3.91 17.65 7.45
C PHE A 167 -5.21 17.55 6.62
N SER A 168 -6.19 18.38 6.94
CA SER A 168 -7.51 18.34 6.30
C SER A 168 -7.55 18.99 4.90
N SER A 169 -6.68 19.99 4.63
CA SER A 169 -6.63 20.73 3.36
C SER A 169 -5.28 20.55 2.68
N SER A 170 -5.30 20.21 1.38
CA SER A 170 -4.11 20.18 0.53
C SER A 170 -3.51 21.57 0.33
N ASP A 171 -4.37 22.57 0.13
CA ASP A 171 -3.96 23.94 -0.16
C ASP A 171 -3.20 24.55 1.02
N THR A 172 -3.68 24.32 2.24
CA THR A 172 -2.99 24.76 3.46
C THR A 172 -1.67 24.04 3.63
N PHE A 173 -1.59 22.74 3.31
CA PHE A 173 -0.37 21.97 3.35
C PHE A 173 0.66 22.48 2.34
N GLU A 174 0.24 22.72 1.10
CA GLU A 174 1.10 23.31 0.05
C GLU A 174 1.57 24.70 0.45
N GLN A 175 0.70 25.54 0.99
CA GLN A 175 1.06 26.87 1.49
C GLN A 175 2.12 26.81 2.60
N TRP A 176 2.02 25.90 3.56
CA TRP A 176 3.00 25.76 4.64
C TRP A 176 4.40 25.40 4.12
N PHE A 177 4.51 24.69 3.02
CA PHE A 177 5.78 24.26 2.45
C PHE A 177 6.22 25.12 1.25
N SER A 178 5.33 25.86 0.59
CA SER A 178 5.64 26.77 -0.50
C SER A 178 5.82 28.23 -0.03
N ALA A 179 5.27 28.62 1.11
CA ALA A 179 5.30 30.01 1.61
C ALA A 179 6.70 30.61 1.88
N PRO A 180 7.77 29.83 2.16
CA PRO A 180 9.10 30.41 2.28
C PRO A 180 9.68 30.97 1.00
N LEU A 181 9.14 30.59 -0.17
CA LEU A 181 9.57 31.03 -1.49
C LEU A 181 8.93 32.36 -1.91
N ALA A 182 7.76 32.67 -1.38
CA ALA A 182 7.07 33.93 -1.67
C ALA A 182 7.68 35.15 -0.97
N SER A 183 8.57 34.96 0.02
CA SER A 183 9.20 36.07 0.77
C SER A 183 10.57 36.54 0.20
N ALA A 184 11.03 35.94 -0.87
CA ALA A 184 12.26 36.35 -1.56
C ALA A 184 11.96 37.26 -2.76
N GLY A 185 11.43 38.48 -2.50
CA GLY A 185 11.45 39.63 -3.39
C GLY A 185 10.42 39.70 -4.51
N PRO A 186 9.87 40.89 -4.80
CA PRO A 186 8.96 41.10 -5.90
C PRO A 186 9.77 41.33 -7.18
N SER A 187 9.85 40.40 -8.07
CA SER A 187 10.18 40.64 -9.48
C SER A 187 9.06 40.15 -10.36
N SER A 188 8.41 41.12 -10.93
CA SER A 188 7.40 41.08 -11.98
C SER A 188 7.80 40.10 -13.10
N GLY A 189 6.93 39.16 -13.43
CA GLY A 189 7.02 38.42 -14.68
C GLY A 189 6.21 37.14 -14.65
N THR A 190 5.12 37.15 -15.42
CA THR A 190 4.40 36.05 -16.07
C THR A 190 4.41 34.67 -15.43
N VAL A 191 3.22 34.20 -15.12
CA VAL A 191 2.87 32.89 -14.62
C VAL A 191 3.15 31.82 -15.70
N GLU A 192 4.39 31.31 -15.76
CA GLU A 192 4.74 30.10 -16.49
C GLU A 192 5.87 29.38 -15.74
N ASP A 193 5.54 28.15 -15.30
CA ASP A 193 6.47 27.09 -14.82
C ASP A 193 7.62 27.52 -13.88
N LEU A 194 7.31 27.80 -12.62
CA LEU A 194 8.29 27.87 -11.54
C LEU A 194 8.74 26.44 -11.18
N SER A 195 9.63 25.90 -11.96
CA SER A 195 10.43 24.73 -11.54
C SER A 195 11.27 25.16 -10.34
N MET A 196 10.95 24.60 -9.16
CA MET A 196 11.74 24.79 -7.93
C MET A 196 13.19 24.41 -8.20
N THR A 197 14.12 25.24 -7.75
CA THR A 197 15.54 24.89 -7.78
C THR A 197 15.81 23.68 -6.89
N GLU A 198 16.87 22.92 -7.18
CA GLU A 198 17.24 21.75 -6.36
C GLU A 198 17.48 22.12 -4.89
N GLU A 199 18.04 23.31 -4.63
CA GLU A 199 18.28 23.83 -3.28
C GLU A 199 16.99 24.15 -2.54
N GLU A 200 16.01 24.76 -3.19
CA GLU A 200 14.69 25.04 -2.62
C GLU A 200 13.95 23.76 -2.31
N SER A 201 14.00 22.79 -3.19
CA SER A 201 13.42 21.46 -2.98
C SER A 201 14.03 20.77 -1.76
N LEU A 202 15.35 20.87 -1.57
CA LEU A 202 16.06 20.34 -0.40
C LEU A 202 15.65 21.03 0.90
N LEU A 203 15.48 22.36 0.88
CA LEU A 203 15.03 23.11 2.07
C LEU A 203 13.61 22.70 2.49
N VAL A 204 12.69 22.56 1.52
CA VAL A 204 11.32 22.09 1.76
C VAL A 204 11.33 20.69 2.33
N ILE A 205 12.10 19.77 1.75
CA ILE A 205 12.23 18.39 2.22
C ILE A 205 12.79 18.35 3.65
N ASN A 206 13.79 19.16 3.98
CA ASN A 206 14.39 19.20 5.32
C ASN A 206 13.40 19.73 6.37
N ARG A 207 12.65 20.79 6.08
CA ARG A 207 11.58 21.29 6.96
C ARG A 207 10.49 20.25 7.16
N LEU A 208 10.08 19.61 6.07
CA LEU A 208 9.10 18.54 6.10
C LEU A 208 9.56 17.37 6.99
N HIS A 209 10.81 16.94 6.87
CA HIS A 209 11.39 15.91 7.72
C HIS A 209 11.36 16.30 9.19
N GLN A 210 11.64 17.56 9.55
CA GLN A 210 11.58 18.04 10.93
C GLN A 210 10.16 17.95 11.50
N VAL A 211 9.14 18.38 10.73
CA VAL A 211 7.73 18.31 11.13
C VAL A 211 7.24 16.87 11.25
N LEU A 212 7.71 16.00 10.36
CA LEU A 212 7.28 14.59 10.32
C LEU A 212 8.03 13.68 11.30
N ARG A 213 9.16 14.11 11.83
CA ARG A 213 10.00 13.31 12.73
C ARG A 213 9.23 12.64 13.89
N PRO A 214 8.24 13.29 14.55
CA PRO A 214 7.45 12.67 15.60
C PRO A 214 6.50 11.57 15.11
N PHE A 215 6.15 11.57 13.82
CA PHE A 215 5.16 10.67 13.23
C PHE A 215 5.78 9.59 12.33
N LEU A 216 7.08 9.70 12.04
CA LEU A 216 7.79 8.86 11.10
C LEU A 216 8.90 8.07 11.78
N LEU A 217 8.85 6.75 11.71
CA LEU A 217 9.96 5.88 12.07
C LEU A 217 10.58 5.29 10.79
N ARG A 218 11.77 5.76 10.43
CA ARG A 218 12.49 5.27 9.25
C ARG A 218 13.86 4.72 9.65
N ARG A 219 14.22 3.57 9.08
CA ARG A 219 15.56 2.98 9.17
C ARG A 219 16.04 2.70 7.76
N LEU A 220 17.26 3.06 7.45
CA LEU A 220 17.92 2.64 6.22
C LEU A 220 18.54 1.25 6.45
N LYS A 221 18.51 0.41 5.43
CA LYS A 221 19.05 -0.94 5.53
C LYS A 221 20.57 -0.91 5.73
N SER A 222 21.26 0.04 5.11
CA SER A 222 22.68 0.32 5.33
C SER A 222 23.05 0.63 6.77
N ASP A 223 22.14 1.26 7.52
CA ASP A 223 22.43 1.69 8.89
C ASP A 223 22.23 0.58 9.92
N VAL A 224 21.38 -0.41 9.56
CA VAL A 224 20.97 -1.48 10.48
C VAL A 224 21.70 -2.80 10.18
N GLU A 225 22.03 -3.05 8.91
CA GLU A 225 22.55 -4.33 8.42
C GLU A 225 23.94 -4.11 7.78
N ALA A 226 24.92 -3.78 8.60
CA ALA A 226 26.32 -3.56 8.15
C ALA A 226 27.01 -4.84 7.59
N GLN A 227 26.45 -6.03 7.89
CA GLN A 227 27.03 -7.32 7.48
C GLN A 227 26.49 -7.84 6.14
N LEU A 228 25.57 -7.13 5.49
CA LEU A 228 25.06 -7.58 4.20
C LEU A 228 26.16 -7.48 3.13
N PRO A 229 26.43 -8.57 2.39
CA PRO A 229 27.38 -8.54 1.30
C PRO A 229 26.92 -7.59 0.18
N GLY A 230 27.86 -7.05 -0.56
CA GLY A 230 27.56 -6.20 -1.72
C GLY A 230 26.67 -6.94 -2.72
N LYS A 231 25.65 -6.26 -3.25
CA LYS A 231 24.74 -6.80 -4.26
C LYS A 231 25.33 -6.57 -5.64
N ALA A 232 25.58 -7.63 -6.41
CA ALA A 232 25.89 -7.55 -7.84
C ALA A 232 24.64 -7.94 -8.63
N GLU A 233 24.17 -7.06 -9.52
CA GLU A 233 23.02 -7.32 -10.39
C GLU A 233 23.49 -7.58 -11.81
N TYR A 234 23.10 -8.73 -12.37
CA TYR A 234 23.39 -9.09 -13.74
C TYR A 234 22.09 -9.16 -14.53
N VAL A 235 21.99 -8.42 -15.63
CA VAL A 235 20.87 -8.50 -16.56
C VAL A 235 21.22 -9.52 -17.64
N VAL A 236 20.70 -10.74 -17.51
CA VAL A 236 20.85 -11.78 -18.51
C VAL A 236 19.71 -11.67 -19.53
N LYS A 237 20.06 -11.34 -20.77
CA LYS A 237 19.09 -11.31 -21.87
C LYS A 237 18.99 -12.70 -22.48
N CYS A 238 17.78 -13.29 -22.40
CA CYS A 238 17.46 -14.57 -23.03
C CYS A 238 16.62 -14.34 -24.27
N GLU A 239 16.89 -15.09 -25.33
CA GLU A 239 16.03 -15.08 -26.52
C GLU A 239 14.74 -15.83 -26.28
N LEU A 240 13.70 -15.41 -26.99
CA LEU A 240 12.42 -16.12 -27.03
C LEU A 240 12.60 -17.45 -27.79
N SER A 241 11.91 -18.49 -27.35
CA SER A 241 11.80 -19.74 -28.14
C SER A 241 11.13 -19.48 -29.48
N ASN A 242 11.31 -20.40 -30.43
CA ASN A 242 10.70 -20.26 -31.76
C ASN A 242 9.17 -20.12 -31.68
N MET A 243 8.53 -20.88 -30.81
CA MET A 243 7.10 -20.80 -30.61
C MET A 243 6.69 -19.45 -30.01
N GLN A 244 7.41 -18.95 -29.03
CA GLN A 244 7.17 -17.62 -28.44
C GLN A 244 7.36 -16.51 -29.48
N LYS A 245 8.40 -16.60 -30.34
CA LYS A 245 8.64 -15.62 -31.42
C LYS A 245 7.44 -15.56 -32.40
N VAL A 246 6.89 -16.71 -32.75
CA VAL A 246 5.71 -16.78 -33.62
C VAL A 246 4.47 -16.17 -32.96
N LEU A 247 4.17 -16.58 -31.73
CA LEU A 247 3.02 -16.06 -30.98
C LEU A 247 3.17 -14.55 -30.69
N TYR A 248 4.37 -14.08 -30.38
CA TYR A 248 4.63 -12.67 -30.12
C TYR A 248 4.33 -11.81 -31.37
N ARG A 249 4.81 -12.23 -32.54
CA ARG A 249 4.54 -11.54 -33.83
C ARG A 249 3.04 -11.58 -34.16
N GLN A 250 2.40 -12.73 -34.01
CA GLN A 250 0.99 -12.88 -34.28
C GLN A 250 0.12 -11.96 -33.41
N ILE A 251 0.43 -11.85 -32.10
CA ILE A 251 -0.28 -10.93 -31.20
C ILE A 251 -0.02 -9.47 -31.58
N GLN A 252 1.19 -9.15 -32.00
CA GLN A 252 1.57 -7.79 -32.37
C GLN A 252 0.92 -7.33 -33.68
N GLU A 253 0.79 -8.22 -34.67
CA GLU A 253 0.31 -7.90 -36.00
C GLU A 253 -1.22 -8.09 -36.16
N GLN A 254 -1.79 -9.11 -35.56
CA GLN A 254 -3.16 -9.54 -35.81
C GLN A 254 -4.08 -9.55 -34.57
N GLY A 255 -3.52 -9.34 -33.37
CA GLY A 255 -4.24 -9.54 -32.11
C GLY A 255 -4.42 -11.03 -31.74
N LEU A 256 -5.18 -11.32 -30.67
CA LEU A 256 -5.45 -12.71 -30.27
C LEU A 256 -6.54 -13.34 -31.16
N CYS A 257 -6.16 -14.36 -31.92
CA CYS A 257 -7.09 -15.22 -32.60
C CYS A 257 -7.56 -16.33 -31.63
N THR A 258 -8.83 -16.31 -31.23
CA THR A 258 -9.45 -17.42 -30.50
C THR A 258 -10.22 -18.30 -31.48
N VAL A 259 -10.03 -19.61 -31.37
CA VAL A 259 -10.82 -20.57 -32.12
C VAL A 259 -12.18 -20.67 -31.42
N GLY A 260 -13.25 -20.19 -32.07
CA GLY A 260 -14.61 -20.36 -31.60
C GLY A 260 -15.09 -21.83 -31.77
N GLU A 261 -16.16 -22.19 -31.06
CA GLU A 261 -16.75 -23.55 -31.10
C GLU A 261 -17.05 -24.10 -32.50
N ASN A 262 -17.11 -23.24 -33.52
CA ASN A 262 -17.34 -23.61 -34.93
C ASN A 262 -16.08 -23.56 -35.80
N ASN A 263 -14.89 -23.68 -35.22
CA ASN A 263 -13.60 -23.62 -35.92
C ASN A 263 -13.36 -22.31 -36.71
N GLN A 264 -14.13 -21.26 -36.46
CA GLN A 264 -13.92 -19.93 -37.02
C GLN A 264 -12.97 -19.13 -36.16
N LEU A 265 -11.92 -18.58 -36.77
CA LEU A 265 -11.00 -17.65 -36.12
C LEU A 265 -11.73 -16.34 -35.82
N LYS A 266 -12.00 -16.07 -34.54
CA LYS A 266 -12.47 -14.77 -34.07
C LYS A 266 -11.28 -13.94 -33.59
N VAL A 267 -11.03 -12.83 -34.27
CA VAL A 267 -10.09 -11.83 -33.79
C VAL A 267 -10.80 -11.05 -32.68
N SER A 268 -10.43 -11.27 -31.43
CA SER A 268 -10.91 -10.46 -30.33
C SER A 268 -9.98 -9.26 -30.14
N GLY A 269 -10.55 -8.05 -30.15
CA GLY A 269 -9.81 -6.85 -29.80
C GLY A 269 -9.20 -6.98 -28.41
N LEU A 270 -7.88 -6.84 -28.32
CA LEU A 270 -7.16 -6.97 -27.05
C LEU A 270 -7.30 -5.68 -26.24
N ASN A 271 -7.93 -5.79 -25.09
CA ASN A 271 -8.04 -4.66 -24.14
C ASN A 271 -6.68 -4.21 -23.58
N ASN A 272 -5.63 -5.06 -23.64
CA ASN A 272 -4.29 -4.74 -23.18
C ASN A 272 -3.26 -5.66 -23.87
N VAL A 273 -2.73 -5.19 -25.00
CA VAL A 273 -1.74 -5.90 -25.82
C VAL A 273 -0.45 -6.19 -25.04
N GLU A 274 0.03 -5.22 -24.24
CA GLU A 274 1.27 -5.38 -23.48
C GLU A 274 1.18 -6.53 -22.46
N MET A 275 0.03 -6.69 -21.79
CA MET A 275 -0.18 -7.79 -20.86
C MET A 275 -0.20 -9.16 -21.55
N GLN A 276 -0.72 -9.24 -22.77
CA GLN A 276 -0.72 -10.50 -23.53
C GLN A 276 0.68 -10.84 -24.04
N LEU A 277 1.43 -9.85 -24.53
CA LEU A 277 2.83 -10.03 -24.91
C LEU A 277 3.69 -10.47 -23.72
N ARG A 278 3.46 -9.92 -22.53
CA ARG A 278 4.12 -10.37 -21.28
C ARG A 278 3.83 -11.84 -20.95
N LYS A 279 2.61 -12.31 -21.16
CA LYS A 279 2.26 -13.74 -20.93
C LYS A 279 2.98 -14.67 -21.90
N VAL A 280 3.23 -14.24 -23.15
CA VAL A 280 3.99 -15.02 -24.11
C VAL A 280 5.47 -15.10 -23.72
N CYS A 281 6.01 -14.06 -23.09
CA CYS A 281 7.41 -14.02 -22.65
C CYS A 281 7.69 -14.85 -21.37
N ASN A 282 6.66 -15.18 -20.60
CA ASN A 282 6.75 -15.99 -19.39
C ASN A 282 6.40 -17.45 -19.69
#